data_a1fb86d9f3ad3b834b793f7c914b282f
#
_entry.id   a1fb86d9f3ad3b834b793f7c914b282f
#
_cell.length_a   1.000
_cell.length_b   1.000
_cell.length_c   1.000
_cell.angle_alpha   90.00
_cell.angle_beta   90.00
_cell.angle_gamma   90.00
#
_symmetry.space_group_name_H-M   'P 1'
#
loop_
_entity.id
_entity.type
_entity.pdbx_description
1 polymer ?
#
loop_
_entity_poly.entity_id
_entity_poly.type
_entity_poly.pdbx_seq_one_letter_code
_entity_poly.pdbx_strand_id
1 'polypeptide(L)'
;MQRVFTFLKKHLSPEISQDGQSLVFSANVNASSQIATIGILAGMLLPAVQQVREAARRTVSANNLRHCALAVHNYESTYGEFPAHASYSDDGKPLLSWRVTILPYIEQGALYDQFHLDEPWDSPHNIKLLDQMPEIYLCPNSVHTNKTVYQALVGEGTAMNGTKEAISISDIRDGTSNTILFVETDDDFAQPWTKPADLDFDPANPKNGLGNMRAGGFQAAFCDGSVQFVPNTIGGEMMKFLALINDGQVPRF
;
A
#
# COMPACT_ATOMS: atom_id res chain seq x y z
N MET A 1 1.35 23.33 28.57
CA MET A 1 1.35 23.75 27.15
C MET A 1 1.04 25.24 26.96
N GLN A 2 -0.01 25.81 27.57
CA GLN A 2 -0.36 27.25 27.40
C GLN A 2 0.74 28.25 27.79
N ARG A 3 1.51 28.00 28.87
CA ARG A 3 2.61 28.90 29.30
C ARG A 3 3.79 28.96 28.33
N VAL A 4 4.10 27.85 27.64
CA VAL A 4 5.17 27.79 26.63
C VAL A 4 4.76 28.54 25.36
N PHE A 5 3.48 28.41 24.95
CA PHE A 5 2.91 29.12 23.81
C PHE A 5 2.90 30.65 24.03
N THR A 6 2.59 31.10 25.23
CA THR A 6 2.58 32.53 25.58
C THR A 6 4.00 33.12 25.62
N PHE A 7 4.99 32.35 26.05
CA PHE A 7 6.40 32.76 26.05
C PHE A 7 6.93 32.87 24.60
N LEU A 8 6.61 31.89 23.75
CA LEU A 8 7.01 31.89 22.33
C LEU A 8 6.40 33.06 21.56
N LYS A 9 5.12 33.37 21.79
CA LYS A 9 4.43 34.52 21.16
C LYS A 9 5.01 35.88 21.55
N LYS A 10 5.63 35.98 22.72
CA LYS A 10 6.18 37.25 23.26
C LYS A 10 7.61 37.53 22.81
N HIS A 11 8.36 36.48 22.43
CA HIS A 11 9.82 36.59 22.18
C HIS A 11 10.28 36.09 20.81
N LEU A 12 9.41 35.51 20.02
CA LEU A 12 9.69 35.00 18.67
C LEU A 12 8.61 35.48 17.71
N SER A 13 9.01 36.13 16.63
CA SER A 13 8.15 36.38 15.47
C SER A 13 8.58 35.37 14.39
N PRO A 14 8.08 34.13 14.39
CA PRO A 14 8.46 33.14 13.39
C PRO A 14 7.79 33.49 12.05
N GLU A 15 8.56 33.65 11.02
CA GLU A 15 8.07 33.63 9.65
C GLU A 15 8.11 32.19 9.15
N ILE A 16 6.97 31.70 8.71
CA ILE A 16 6.83 30.36 8.11
C ILE A 16 6.69 30.59 6.62
N SER A 17 7.65 30.12 5.83
CA SER A 17 7.51 30.07 4.38
C SER A 17 7.55 28.62 3.90
N GLN A 18 6.74 28.31 2.89
CA GLN A 18 6.74 27.02 2.23
C GLN A 18 7.36 27.20 0.84
N ASP A 19 8.47 26.53 0.59
CA ASP A 19 9.10 26.48 -0.71
C ASP A 19 9.12 25.01 -1.19
N GLY A 20 8.20 24.71 -2.09
CA GLY A 20 8.04 23.39 -2.67
C GLY A 20 7.80 22.28 -1.62
N GLN A 21 8.79 21.41 -1.41
CA GLN A 21 8.71 20.28 -0.47
C GLN A 21 9.33 20.56 0.91
N SER A 22 9.72 21.79 1.20
CA SER A 22 10.41 22.16 2.44
C SER A 22 9.61 23.18 3.23
N LEU A 23 9.48 22.97 4.55
CA LEU A 23 9.04 23.99 5.51
C LEU A 23 10.27 24.69 6.07
N VAL A 24 10.40 26.00 5.80
CA VAL A 24 11.49 26.83 6.32
C VAL A 24 10.99 27.65 7.48
N PHE A 25 11.61 27.49 8.63
CA PHE A 25 11.38 28.31 9.82
C PHE A 25 12.54 29.27 10.00
N SER A 26 12.27 30.58 9.92
CA SER A 26 13.26 31.60 10.26
C SER A 26 12.83 32.36 11.52
N ALA A 27 13.75 32.51 12.46
CA ALA A 27 13.53 33.32 13.66
C ALA A 27 14.74 34.26 13.87
N ASN A 28 14.48 35.55 14.06
CA ASN A 28 15.48 36.53 14.38
C ASN A 28 15.71 36.62 15.89
N VAL A 29 16.91 36.35 16.35
CA VAL A 29 17.20 36.13 17.75
C VAL A 29 18.46 36.87 18.23
N ASN A 30 18.38 37.66 19.31
CA ASN A 30 19.55 38.37 19.90
C ASN A 30 20.53 37.43 20.64
N ALA A 31 21.80 37.58 20.40
CA ALA A 31 22.83 36.51 20.44
C ALA A 31 23.30 35.97 21.80
N SER A 32 22.85 36.43 22.94
CA SER A 32 23.52 36.08 24.22
C SER A 32 22.81 35.13 25.20
N SER A 33 21.54 34.75 24.92
CA SER A 33 20.85 33.77 25.80
C SER A 33 20.23 32.59 25.05
N GLN A 34 20.63 32.29 23.84
CA GLN A 34 19.72 31.73 22.82
C GLN A 34 20.16 30.43 22.16
N ILE A 35 21.37 29.95 22.33
CA ILE A 35 21.83 28.66 21.81
C ILE A 35 21.01 27.50 22.46
N ALA A 36 20.69 27.64 23.73
CA ALA A 36 19.87 26.64 24.44
C ALA A 36 18.42 26.60 23.94
N THR A 37 17.84 27.75 23.62
CA THR A 37 16.45 27.85 23.13
C THR A 37 16.30 27.30 21.72
N ILE A 38 17.28 27.54 20.84
CA ILE A 38 17.29 26.97 19.47
C ILE A 38 17.42 25.45 19.51
N GLY A 39 18.28 24.91 20.39
CA GLY A 39 18.44 23.46 20.56
C GLY A 39 17.15 22.77 21.04
N ILE A 40 16.43 23.39 21.97
CA ILE A 40 15.15 22.86 22.48
C ILE A 40 14.07 22.92 21.38
N LEU A 41 13.98 24.01 20.64
CA LEU A 41 13.02 24.17 19.55
C LEU A 41 13.29 23.18 18.41
N ALA A 42 14.55 23.05 17.99
CA ALA A 42 14.93 22.08 16.98
C ALA A 42 14.64 20.63 17.44
N GLY A 43 14.92 20.33 18.71
CA GLY A 43 14.63 19.02 19.30
C GLY A 43 13.12 18.70 19.38
N MET A 44 12.26 19.70 19.51
CA MET A 44 10.80 19.52 19.52
C MET A 44 10.20 19.49 18.11
N LEU A 45 10.79 20.20 17.13
CA LEU A 45 10.30 20.27 15.77
C LEU A 45 10.63 19.02 14.95
N LEU A 46 11.79 18.40 15.19
CA LEU A 46 12.23 17.24 14.42
C LEU A 46 11.26 16.05 14.53
N PRO A 47 10.78 15.64 15.73
CA PRO A 47 9.76 14.59 15.83
C PRO A 47 8.44 14.96 15.15
N ALA A 48 8.01 16.22 15.27
CA ALA A 48 6.76 16.69 14.64
C ALA A 48 6.84 16.61 13.10
N VAL A 49 7.96 17.03 12.52
CA VAL A 49 8.19 16.94 11.06
C VAL A 49 8.20 15.49 10.60
N GLN A 50 8.83 14.57 11.34
CA GLN A 50 8.82 13.15 11.00
C GLN A 50 7.42 12.55 11.06
N GLN A 51 6.61 12.91 12.05
CA GLN A 51 5.21 12.48 12.14
C GLN A 51 4.38 12.97 10.95
N VAL A 52 4.54 14.23 10.54
CA VAL A 52 3.84 14.80 9.37
C VAL A 52 4.26 14.09 8.09
N ARG A 53 5.56 13.84 7.91
CA ARG A 53 6.06 13.10 6.74
C ARG A 53 5.50 11.69 6.69
N GLU A 54 5.47 10.99 7.82
CA GLU A 54 4.91 9.63 7.86
C GLU A 54 3.39 9.62 7.60
N ALA A 55 2.65 10.59 8.13
CA ALA A 55 1.23 10.76 7.82
C ALA A 55 1.00 11.01 6.31
N ALA A 56 1.84 11.84 5.68
CA ALA A 56 1.79 12.09 4.24
C ALA A 56 2.08 10.81 3.43
N ARG A 57 3.14 10.07 3.76
CA ARG A 57 3.48 8.80 3.10
C ARG A 57 2.35 7.77 3.25
N ARG A 58 1.73 7.71 4.44
CA ARG A 58 0.59 6.84 4.71
C ARG A 58 -0.61 7.20 3.84
N THR A 59 -0.88 8.49 3.64
CA THR A 59 -1.95 8.96 2.76
C THR A 59 -1.68 8.60 1.30
N VAL A 60 -0.45 8.77 0.82
CA VAL A 60 -0.06 8.37 -0.56
C VAL A 60 -0.25 6.87 -0.74
N SER A 61 0.25 6.05 0.19
CA SER A 61 0.09 4.59 0.12
C SER A 61 -1.39 4.16 0.13
N ALA A 62 -2.22 4.76 0.99
CA ALA A 62 -3.65 4.49 1.01
C ALA A 62 -4.34 4.87 -0.31
N ASN A 63 -3.95 5.97 -0.93
CA ASN A 63 -4.48 6.37 -2.23
C ASN A 63 -4.04 5.41 -3.34
N ASN A 64 -2.78 4.97 -3.34
CA ASN A 64 -2.29 3.98 -4.31
C ASN A 64 -3.07 2.67 -4.22
N LEU A 65 -3.26 2.13 -3.01
CA LEU A 65 -4.08 0.93 -2.79
C LEU A 65 -5.53 1.14 -3.24
N ARG A 66 -6.12 2.33 -3.00
CA ARG A 66 -7.48 2.65 -3.45
C ARG A 66 -7.58 2.68 -4.97
N HIS A 67 -6.58 3.24 -5.65
CA HIS A 67 -6.53 3.24 -7.12
C HIS A 67 -6.39 1.82 -7.67
N CYS A 68 -5.58 0.95 -7.05
CA CYS A 68 -5.50 -0.46 -7.43
C CYS A 68 -6.86 -1.15 -7.27
N ALA A 69 -7.54 -0.96 -6.12
CA ALA A 69 -8.85 -1.53 -5.88
C ALA A 69 -9.89 -1.02 -6.87
N LEU A 70 -9.91 0.28 -7.18
CA LEU A 70 -10.79 0.87 -8.19
C LEU A 70 -10.56 0.26 -9.58
N ALA A 71 -9.29 0.04 -9.97
CA ALA A 71 -8.96 -0.60 -11.23
C ALA A 71 -9.47 -2.04 -11.30
N VAL A 72 -9.39 -2.78 -10.19
CA VAL A 72 -9.96 -4.14 -10.08
C VAL A 72 -11.49 -4.11 -10.20
N HIS A 73 -12.18 -3.14 -9.61
CA HIS A 73 -13.62 -2.97 -9.78
C HIS A 73 -14.01 -2.61 -11.21
N ASN A 74 -13.22 -1.78 -11.90
CA ASN A 74 -13.45 -1.47 -13.32
C ASN A 74 -13.26 -2.72 -14.19
N TYR A 75 -12.29 -3.56 -13.86
CA TYR A 75 -12.11 -4.87 -14.51
C TYR A 75 -13.33 -5.77 -14.24
N GLU A 76 -13.75 -5.89 -12.99
CA GLU A 76 -14.93 -6.70 -12.58
C GLU A 76 -16.21 -6.23 -13.28
N SER A 77 -16.42 -4.92 -13.38
CA SER A 77 -17.58 -4.37 -14.13
C SER A 77 -17.58 -4.77 -15.60
N THR A 78 -16.43 -5.09 -16.17
CA THR A 78 -16.29 -5.49 -17.58
C THR A 78 -16.43 -6.98 -17.77
N TYR A 79 -15.86 -7.78 -16.87
CA TYR A 79 -15.75 -9.23 -17.01
C TYR A 79 -16.67 -10.02 -16.07
N GLY A 80 -17.26 -9.38 -15.05
CA GLY A 80 -18.15 -10.00 -14.07
C GLY A 80 -17.44 -10.71 -12.91
N GLU A 81 -16.10 -10.62 -12.87
CA GLU A 81 -15.26 -11.26 -11.85
C GLU A 81 -14.01 -10.42 -11.62
N PHE A 82 -13.37 -10.57 -10.46
CA PHE A 82 -12.07 -9.97 -10.19
C PHE A 82 -10.99 -10.57 -11.10
N PRO A 83 -9.89 -9.85 -11.40
CA PRO A 83 -8.78 -10.47 -12.13
C PRO A 83 -8.23 -11.64 -11.30
N ALA A 84 -7.92 -12.76 -11.96
CA ALA A 84 -7.13 -13.80 -11.32
C ALA A 84 -5.78 -13.24 -10.89
N HIS A 85 -5.14 -13.82 -9.85
CA HIS A 85 -3.88 -13.29 -9.31
C HIS A 85 -2.74 -13.27 -10.36
N ALA A 86 -2.88 -14.06 -11.41
CA ALA A 86 -1.96 -14.14 -12.54
C ALA A 86 -2.70 -14.43 -13.85
N SER A 87 -2.10 -14.07 -14.99
CA SER A 87 -2.43 -14.71 -16.26
C SER A 87 -1.73 -16.08 -16.35
N TYR A 88 -2.31 -16.99 -17.10
CA TYR A 88 -1.82 -18.38 -17.19
C TYR A 88 -1.67 -18.83 -18.63
N SER A 89 -0.63 -19.65 -18.88
CA SER A 89 -0.51 -20.38 -20.13
C SER A 89 -1.54 -21.50 -20.22
N ASP A 90 -1.68 -22.09 -21.42
CA ASP A 90 -2.53 -23.26 -21.64
C ASP A 90 -2.16 -24.46 -20.73
N ASP A 91 -0.86 -24.58 -20.42
CA ASP A 91 -0.34 -25.59 -19.48
C ASP A 91 -0.58 -25.24 -18.00
N GLY A 92 -1.25 -24.15 -17.71
CA GLY A 92 -1.56 -23.70 -16.34
C GLY A 92 -0.38 -23.07 -15.58
N LYS A 93 0.69 -22.65 -16.27
CA LYS A 93 1.81 -21.92 -15.64
C LYS A 93 1.46 -20.44 -15.49
N PRO A 94 1.70 -19.81 -14.34
CA PRO A 94 1.50 -18.37 -14.18
C PRO A 94 2.52 -17.60 -15.04
N LEU A 95 2.05 -16.58 -15.77
CA LEU A 95 2.85 -15.78 -16.69
C LEU A 95 3.09 -14.37 -16.15
N LEU A 96 2.03 -13.58 -15.98
CA LEU A 96 2.08 -12.17 -15.57
C LEU A 96 1.16 -11.94 -14.39
N SER A 97 1.54 -11.00 -13.52
CA SER A 97 0.76 -10.60 -12.35
C SER A 97 -0.57 -9.93 -12.74
N TRP A 98 -1.58 -10.01 -11.87
CA TRP A 98 -2.81 -9.22 -11.95
C TRP A 98 -2.55 -7.70 -12.12
N ARG A 99 -1.41 -7.20 -11.65
CA ARG A 99 -1.00 -5.79 -11.81
C ARG A 99 -0.83 -5.40 -13.27
N VAL A 100 -0.36 -6.35 -14.09
CA VAL A 100 -0.28 -6.15 -15.56
C VAL A 100 -1.69 -6.17 -16.16
N THR A 101 -2.55 -7.09 -15.71
CA THR A 101 -3.94 -7.22 -16.21
C THR A 101 -4.75 -5.94 -16.00
N ILE A 102 -4.52 -5.19 -14.91
CA ILE A 102 -5.27 -3.97 -14.61
C ILE A 102 -4.66 -2.70 -15.22
N LEU A 103 -3.55 -2.75 -15.93
CA LEU A 103 -2.91 -1.58 -16.55
C LEU A 103 -3.85 -0.71 -17.39
N PRO A 104 -4.75 -1.28 -18.24
CA PRO A 104 -5.70 -0.49 -19.00
C PRO A 104 -6.64 0.35 -18.12
N TYR A 105 -6.91 -0.08 -16.90
CA TYR A 105 -7.83 0.57 -15.96
C TYR A 105 -7.16 1.61 -15.04
N ILE A 106 -5.84 1.80 -15.19
CA ILE A 106 -5.06 2.84 -14.51
C ILE A 106 -4.36 3.78 -15.50
N GLU A 107 -4.95 3.97 -16.67
CA GLU A 107 -4.43 4.83 -17.75
C GLU A 107 -3.08 4.39 -18.33
N GLN A 108 -2.70 3.12 -18.15
CA GLN A 108 -1.45 2.53 -18.64
C GLN A 108 -1.67 1.55 -19.80
N GLY A 109 -2.69 1.78 -20.64
CA GLY A 109 -2.97 0.93 -21.79
C GLY A 109 -1.80 0.83 -22.78
N ALA A 110 -1.10 1.94 -23.03
CA ALA A 110 0.09 1.95 -23.89
C ALA A 110 1.24 1.09 -23.34
N LEU A 111 1.36 0.93 -22.02
CA LEU A 111 2.32 0.02 -21.39
C LEU A 111 1.82 -1.44 -21.49
N TYR A 112 0.51 -1.66 -21.29
CA TYR A 112 -0.11 -2.98 -21.44
C TYR A 112 0.14 -3.56 -22.85
N ASP A 113 -0.02 -2.75 -23.89
CA ASP A 113 0.17 -3.16 -25.30
C ASP A 113 1.62 -3.55 -25.63
N GLN A 114 2.58 -3.22 -24.76
CA GLN A 114 3.98 -3.60 -24.93
C GLN A 114 4.27 -5.00 -24.39
N PHE A 115 3.43 -5.57 -23.53
CA PHE A 115 3.64 -6.90 -22.98
C PHE A 115 3.32 -7.99 -24.00
N HIS A 116 4.18 -9.00 -24.07
CA HIS A 116 3.85 -10.29 -24.66
C HIS A 116 3.09 -11.10 -23.62
N LEU A 117 1.75 -11.12 -23.75
CA LEU A 117 0.86 -11.69 -22.73
C LEU A 117 0.92 -13.22 -22.65
N ASP A 118 1.46 -13.86 -23.66
CA ASP A 118 1.71 -15.31 -23.79
C ASP A 118 3.08 -15.74 -23.28
N GLU A 119 3.93 -14.78 -22.88
CA GLU A 119 5.25 -15.02 -22.32
C GLU A 119 5.29 -14.78 -20.82
N PRO A 120 6.18 -15.47 -20.06
CA PRO A 120 6.35 -15.21 -18.63
C PRO A 120 6.95 -13.81 -18.36
N TRP A 121 6.76 -13.32 -17.15
CA TRP A 121 7.22 -12.00 -16.70
C TRP A 121 8.73 -11.78 -16.86
N ASP A 122 9.54 -12.86 -16.78
CA ASP A 122 11.01 -12.88 -16.89
C ASP A 122 11.51 -13.28 -18.27
N SER A 123 10.63 -13.32 -19.29
CA SER A 123 11.05 -13.53 -20.68
C SER A 123 12.02 -12.43 -21.13
N PRO A 124 12.87 -12.68 -22.15
CA PRO A 124 13.80 -11.66 -22.67
C PRO A 124 13.13 -10.37 -23.15
N HIS A 125 11.83 -10.42 -23.45
CA HIS A 125 11.04 -9.26 -23.82
C HIS A 125 10.44 -8.57 -22.57
N ASN A 126 9.61 -9.29 -21.80
CA ASN A 126 8.84 -8.73 -20.70
C ASN A 126 9.70 -8.19 -19.55
N ILE A 127 10.86 -8.81 -19.28
CA ILE A 127 11.77 -8.37 -18.23
C ILE A 127 12.26 -6.92 -18.42
N LYS A 128 12.30 -6.41 -19.65
CA LYS A 128 12.71 -5.04 -19.96
C LYS A 128 11.68 -4.00 -19.55
N LEU A 129 10.43 -4.43 -19.38
CA LEU A 129 9.33 -3.57 -18.97
C LEU A 129 9.25 -3.41 -17.44
N LEU A 130 10.05 -4.18 -16.69
CA LEU A 130 10.09 -4.13 -15.24
C LEU A 130 10.44 -2.73 -14.71
N ASP A 131 11.33 -2.01 -15.40
CA ASP A 131 11.75 -0.66 -15.00
C ASP A 131 10.72 0.43 -15.37
N GLN A 132 9.64 0.08 -16.06
CA GLN A 132 8.52 0.96 -16.39
C GLN A 132 7.36 0.85 -15.38
N MET A 133 7.66 0.55 -14.12
CA MET A 133 6.65 0.39 -13.07
C MET A 133 5.82 1.67 -12.89
N PRO A 134 4.48 1.61 -13.01
CA PRO A 134 3.60 2.74 -12.70
C PRO A 134 3.76 3.24 -11.26
N GLU A 135 3.69 4.56 -11.06
CA GLU A 135 3.84 5.20 -9.74
C GLU A 135 2.83 4.67 -8.70
N ILE A 136 1.67 4.23 -9.14
CA ILE A 136 0.63 3.66 -8.26
C ILE A 136 1.11 2.38 -7.52
N TYR A 137 2.11 1.68 -8.04
CA TYR A 137 2.69 0.50 -7.40
C TYR A 137 3.89 0.83 -6.51
N LEU A 138 4.33 2.10 -6.49
CA LEU A 138 5.43 2.56 -5.63
C LEU A 138 4.93 2.90 -4.22
N CYS A 139 5.48 2.23 -3.23
CA CYS A 139 5.25 2.62 -1.83
C CYS A 139 6.28 3.68 -1.40
N PRO A 140 5.85 4.82 -0.82
CA PRO A 140 6.77 5.88 -0.38
C PRO A 140 7.73 5.47 0.74
N ASN A 141 7.49 4.35 1.40
CA ASN A 141 8.35 3.80 2.46
C ASN A 141 9.28 2.70 1.95
N SER A 142 9.02 2.14 0.75
CA SER A 142 9.88 1.12 0.15
C SER A 142 11.14 1.75 -0.44
N VAL A 143 12.24 0.99 -0.40
CA VAL A 143 13.50 1.36 -1.06
C VAL A 143 13.58 0.89 -2.51
N HIS A 144 12.60 0.11 -2.95
CA HIS A 144 12.58 -0.50 -4.28
C HIS A 144 11.93 0.41 -5.32
N THR A 145 12.43 0.37 -6.57
CA THR A 145 11.92 1.15 -7.71
C THR A 145 11.22 0.31 -8.76
N ASN A 146 11.40 -1.01 -8.76
CA ASN A 146 10.80 -1.96 -9.69
C ASN A 146 10.17 -3.17 -8.99
N LYS A 147 10.05 -3.11 -7.65
CA LYS A 147 9.30 -4.05 -6.84
C LYS A 147 8.20 -3.31 -6.09
N THR A 148 7.13 -3.99 -5.81
CA THR A 148 6.01 -3.45 -5.04
C THR A 148 5.79 -4.24 -3.76
N VAL A 149 5.34 -3.55 -2.73
CA VAL A 149 4.85 -4.11 -1.46
C VAL A 149 3.32 -4.18 -1.43
N TYR A 150 2.63 -3.70 -2.48
CA TYR A 150 1.18 -3.83 -2.58
C TYR A 150 0.87 -5.18 -3.19
N GLN A 151 0.43 -6.11 -2.35
CA GLN A 151 0.24 -7.51 -2.71
C GLN A 151 -1.16 -7.98 -2.34
N ALA A 152 -1.68 -8.94 -3.09
CA ALA A 152 -2.85 -9.69 -2.69
C ALA A 152 -2.50 -10.68 -1.56
N LEU A 153 -3.49 -11.08 -0.78
CA LEU A 153 -3.40 -12.28 0.04
C LEU A 153 -3.81 -13.47 -0.84
N VAL A 154 -2.87 -14.39 -1.07
CA VAL A 154 -3.09 -15.53 -1.96
C VAL A 154 -3.15 -16.82 -1.16
N GLY A 155 -4.24 -17.57 -1.33
CA GLY A 155 -4.46 -18.84 -0.65
C GLY A 155 -5.89 -19.34 -0.82
N GLU A 156 -6.13 -20.56 -0.39
CA GLU A 156 -7.46 -21.12 -0.41
C GLU A 156 -8.43 -20.27 0.43
N GLY A 157 -9.56 -19.88 -0.17
CA GLY A 157 -10.60 -19.09 0.49
C GLY A 157 -10.30 -17.60 0.58
N THR A 158 -9.22 -17.08 0.00
CA THR A 158 -8.97 -15.63 -0.10
C THR A 158 -9.58 -15.03 -1.36
N ALA A 159 -9.69 -13.69 -1.44
CA ALA A 159 -10.23 -13.00 -2.61
C ALA A 159 -9.39 -13.17 -3.88
N MET A 160 -8.11 -13.53 -3.73
CA MET A 160 -7.23 -13.97 -4.84
C MET A 160 -6.67 -15.36 -4.51
N ASN A 161 -7.40 -16.39 -4.87
CA ASN A 161 -7.21 -17.78 -4.44
C ASN A 161 -5.92 -18.48 -4.96
N GLY A 162 -5.11 -17.80 -5.76
CA GLY A 162 -3.86 -18.37 -6.29
C GLY A 162 -4.04 -19.33 -7.47
N THR A 163 -5.26 -19.48 -7.98
CA THR A 163 -5.58 -20.34 -9.13
C THR A 163 -5.91 -19.47 -10.35
N LYS A 164 -6.14 -20.11 -11.50
CA LYS A 164 -6.65 -19.44 -12.69
C LYS A 164 -8.14 -19.10 -12.62
N GLU A 165 -8.84 -19.65 -11.65
CA GLU A 165 -10.28 -19.38 -11.43
C GLU A 165 -10.39 -18.04 -10.72
N ALA A 166 -11.07 -17.10 -11.35
CA ALA A 166 -11.36 -15.80 -10.79
C ALA A 166 -12.52 -15.88 -9.78
N ILE A 167 -12.57 -14.93 -8.85
CA ILE A 167 -13.61 -14.80 -7.83
C ILE A 167 -14.56 -13.69 -8.24
N SER A 168 -15.86 -13.94 -8.17
CA SER A 168 -16.87 -12.91 -8.34
C SER A 168 -17.20 -12.22 -7.00
N ILE A 169 -17.76 -11.01 -7.05
CA ILE A 169 -18.24 -10.32 -5.84
C ILE A 169 -19.28 -11.17 -5.08
N SER A 170 -20.08 -11.98 -5.80
CA SER A 170 -21.10 -12.85 -5.19
C SER A 170 -20.51 -14.01 -4.37
N ASP A 171 -19.24 -14.34 -4.57
CA ASP A 171 -18.56 -15.41 -3.82
C ASP A 171 -18.07 -14.91 -2.46
N ILE A 172 -17.98 -13.59 -2.26
CA ILE A 172 -17.53 -12.94 -1.01
C ILE A 172 -18.72 -12.85 -0.05
N ARG A 173 -19.00 -13.92 0.67
CA ARG A 173 -20.20 -14.04 1.52
C ARG A 173 -20.10 -13.32 2.86
N ASP A 174 -18.89 -13.13 3.36
CA ASP A 174 -18.64 -12.43 4.64
C ASP A 174 -18.73 -10.91 4.50
N GLY A 175 -18.92 -10.45 3.24
CA GLY A 175 -19.10 -9.04 2.87
C GLY A 175 -17.83 -8.39 2.36
N THR A 176 -17.96 -7.67 1.26
CA THR A 176 -16.83 -7.02 0.58
C THR A 176 -16.11 -5.97 1.44
N SER A 177 -16.79 -5.36 2.40
CA SER A 177 -16.20 -4.41 3.37
C SER A 177 -15.43 -5.08 4.51
N ASN A 178 -15.54 -6.39 4.64
CA ASN A 178 -14.90 -7.19 5.69
C ASN A 178 -13.80 -8.10 5.16
N THR A 179 -13.62 -8.17 3.85
CA THR A 179 -12.64 -9.05 3.20
C THR A 179 -11.53 -8.23 2.56
N ILE A 180 -10.29 -8.54 2.91
CA ILE A 180 -9.09 -7.90 2.36
C ILE A 180 -8.86 -8.38 0.92
N LEU A 181 -8.64 -7.41 0.02
CA LEU A 181 -8.22 -7.65 -1.34
C LEU A 181 -6.70 -7.50 -1.49
N PHE A 182 -6.15 -6.39 -0.99
CA PHE A 182 -4.72 -6.08 -1.05
C PHE A 182 -4.19 -5.62 0.31
N VAL A 183 -2.92 -5.87 0.55
CA VAL A 183 -2.18 -5.39 1.73
C VAL A 183 -0.90 -4.68 1.33
N GLU A 184 -0.43 -3.78 2.19
CA GLU A 184 0.93 -3.26 2.17
C GLU A 184 1.81 -4.21 3.00
N THR A 185 2.65 -5.00 2.33
CA THR A 185 3.57 -5.94 2.98
C THR A 185 4.81 -5.24 3.50
N ASP A 186 5.58 -5.95 4.32
CA ASP A 186 6.91 -5.52 4.74
C ASP A 186 7.86 -5.48 3.53
N ASP A 187 8.88 -4.62 3.58
CA ASP A 187 9.78 -4.36 2.44
C ASP A 187 10.57 -5.60 2.01
N ASP A 188 10.87 -6.51 2.95
CA ASP A 188 11.54 -7.79 2.68
C ASP A 188 10.69 -8.74 1.83
N PHE A 189 9.38 -8.52 1.77
CA PHE A 189 8.43 -9.29 0.95
C PHE A 189 8.17 -8.65 -0.42
N ALA A 190 8.81 -7.51 -0.74
CA ALA A 190 8.61 -6.81 -2.00
C ALA A 190 8.91 -7.71 -3.21
N GLN A 191 7.97 -7.78 -4.16
CA GLN A 191 8.07 -8.58 -5.37
C GLN A 191 8.20 -7.70 -6.62
N PRO A 192 8.92 -8.16 -7.68
CA PRO A 192 8.84 -7.51 -8.99
C PRO A 192 7.38 -7.34 -9.40
N TRP A 193 6.99 -6.12 -9.80
CA TRP A 193 5.56 -5.81 -9.99
C TRP A 193 4.89 -6.62 -11.10
N THR A 194 5.66 -7.08 -12.10
CA THR A 194 5.16 -7.93 -13.20
C THR A 194 5.12 -9.42 -12.86
N LYS A 195 5.84 -9.82 -11.78
CA LYS A 195 5.93 -11.21 -11.37
C LYS A 195 4.59 -11.67 -10.78
N PRO A 196 4.07 -12.85 -11.18
CA PRO A 196 2.86 -13.44 -10.59
C PRO A 196 3.17 -14.04 -9.22
N ALA A 197 3.57 -13.20 -8.29
CA ALA A 197 3.87 -13.53 -6.90
C ALA A 197 3.26 -12.48 -5.99
N ASP A 198 2.62 -12.94 -4.96
CA ASP A 198 1.92 -12.16 -3.95
C ASP A 198 2.19 -12.77 -2.56
N LEU A 199 1.58 -12.24 -1.51
CA LEU A 199 1.79 -12.73 -0.17
C LEU A 199 0.96 -14.01 0.07
N ASP A 200 1.65 -15.14 0.24
CA ASP A 200 1.00 -16.39 0.59
C ASP A 200 0.32 -16.26 1.97
N PHE A 201 -0.99 -16.51 2.00
CA PHE A 201 -1.75 -16.47 3.23
C PHE A 201 -1.63 -17.81 3.98
N ASP A 202 -0.97 -17.76 5.13
CA ASP A 202 -0.88 -18.88 6.06
C ASP A 202 -1.85 -18.71 7.23
N PRO A 203 -2.92 -19.51 7.34
CA PRO A 203 -3.85 -19.44 8.47
C PRO A 203 -3.19 -19.72 9.83
N ALA A 204 -2.05 -20.41 9.87
CA ALA A 204 -1.30 -20.64 11.11
C ALA A 204 -0.48 -19.41 11.53
N ASN A 205 -0.08 -18.58 10.55
CA ASN A 205 0.66 -17.33 10.80
C ASN A 205 0.09 -16.17 9.94
N PRO A 206 -1.14 -15.75 10.20
CA PRO A 206 -1.90 -14.87 9.29
C PRO A 206 -1.37 -13.45 9.19
N LYS A 207 -0.37 -13.07 9.99
CA LYS A 207 0.30 -11.76 9.94
C LYS A 207 1.73 -11.83 9.40
N ASN A 208 2.15 -12.96 8.87
CA ASN A 208 3.47 -13.09 8.27
C ASN A 208 3.65 -12.07 7.14
N GLY A 209 4.75 -11.33 7.15
CA GLY A 209 5.06 -10.29 6.15
C GLY A 209 4.27 -8.98 6.29
N LEU A 210 3.60 -8.76 7.43
CA LEU A 210 2.75 -7.59 7.67
C LEU A 210 3.16 -6.84 8.94
N GLY A 211 3.17 -5.50 8.86
CA GLY A 211 3.20 -4.63 10.03
C GLY A 211 4.55 -4.07 10.45
N ASN A 212 5.65 -4.35 9.72
CA ASN A 212 6.96 -3.75 9.96
C ASN A 212 7.30 -2.61 9.00
N MET A 213 6.56 -2.48 7.87
CA MET A 213 6.73 -1.35 6.94
C MET A 213 6.48 -0.01 7.62
N ARG A 214 5.54 0.03 8.57
CA ARG A 214 5.11 1.25 9.29
C ARG A 214 4.99 1.01 10.78
N ALA A 215 5.24 2.07 11.54
CA ALA A 215 4.97 2.03 12.98
C ALA A 215 3.47 1.82 13.24
N GLY A 216 3.15 0.76 13.98
CA GLY A 216 1.83 0.51 14.53
C GLY A 216 0.88 -0.33 13.66
N GLY A 217 1.21 -0.64 12.40
CA GLY A 217 0.33 -1.46 11.53
C GLY A 217 0.64 -1.32 10.05
N PHE A 218 -0.28 -1.75 9.22
CA PHE A 218 -0.18 -1.75 7.75
C PHE A 218 -1.47 -1.25 7.10
N GLN A 219 -1.40 -0.85 5.83
CA GLN A 219 -2.56 -0.51 5.03
C GLN A 219 -3.16 -1.77 4.39
N ALA A 220 -4.48 -1.85 4.39
CA ALA A 220 -5.21 -2.89 3.67
C ALA A 220 -6.32 -2.27 2.83
N ALA A 221 -6.44 -2.68 1.59
CA ALA A 221 -7.60 -2.41 0.73
C ALA A 221 -8.56 -3.59 0.82
N PHE A 222 -9.84 -3.29 0.97
CA PHE A 222 -10.91 -4.27 1.06
C PHE A 222 -11.59 -4.48 -0.29
N CYS A 223 -12.33 -5.57 -0.42
CA CYS A 223 -13.03 -5.93 -1.64
C CYS A 223 -14.15 -4.94 -2.03
N ASP A 224 -14.52 -3.98 -1.18
CA ASP A 224 -15.43 -2.87 -1.51
C ASP A 224 -14.69 -1.63 -2.03
N GLY A 225 -13.36 -1.68 -2.16
CA GLY A 225 -12.50 -0.56 -2.55
C GLY A 225 -12.12 0.39 -1.40
N SER A 226 -12.63 0.19 -0.18
CA SER A 226 -12.20 0.96 0.99
C SER A 226 -10.77 0.60 1.38
N VAL A 227 -10.04 1.56 1.98
CA VAL A 227 -8.69 1.34 2.50
C VAL A 227 -8.65 1.73 3.96
N GLN A 228 -8.17 0.82 4.80
CA GLN A 228 -8.08 1.00 6.24
C GLN A 228 -6.67 0.70 6.74
N PHE A 229 -6.32 1.31 7.86
CA PHE A 229 -5.11 0.99 8.58
C PHE A 229 -5.39 -0.10 9.61
N VAL A 230 -4.80 -1.26 9.42
CA VAL A 230 -4.92 -2.40 10.32
C VAL A 230 -3.81 -2.32 11.37
N PRO A 231 -4.15 -2.22 12.67
CA PRO A 231 -3.14 -2.10 13.72
C PRO A 231 -2.41 -3.43 13.97
N ASN A 232 -1.13 -3.38 14.34
CA ASN A 232 -0.35 -4.58 14.71
C ASN A 232 -0.91 -5.35 15.90
N THR A 233 -1.78 -4.69 16.69
CA THR A 233 -2.49 -5.32 17.82
C THR A 233 -3.63 -6.22 17.39
N ILE A 234 -3.98 -6.27 16.09
CA ILE A 234 -5.00 -7.20 15.57
C ILE A 234 -4.67 -8.63 15.95
N GLY A 235 -5.63 -9.37 16.47
CA GLY A 235 -5.48 -10.79 16.79
C GLY A 235 -5.36 -11.65 15.52
N GLY A 236 -4.63 -12.76 15.60
CA GLY A 236 -4.48 -13.67 14.45
C GLY A 236 -5.81 -14.21 13.92
N GLU A 237 -6.75 -14.56 14.80
CA GLU A 237 -8.09 -15.00 14.38
C GLU A 237 -8.86 -13.89 13.63
N MET A 238 -8.77 -12.65 14.10
CA MET A 238 -9.39 -11.52 13.41
C MET A 238 -8.76 -11.30 12.02
N MET A 239 -7.44 -11.44 11.90
CA MET A 239 -6.76 -11.36 10.61
C MET A 239 -7.18 -12.47 9.64
N LYS A 240 -7.45 -13.69 10.14
CA LYS A 240 -8.02 -14.76 9.32
C LYS A 240 -9.42 -14.40 8.79
N PHE A 241 -10.29 -13.89 9.66
CA PHE A 241 -11.64 -13.48 9.25
C PHE A 241 -11.61 -12.38 8.18
N LEU A 242 -10.63 -11.47 8.24
CA LEU A 242 -10.45 -10.44 7.21
C LEU A 242 -9.87 -10.98 5.90
N ALA A 243 -9.17 -12.11 5.93
CA ALA A 243 -8.53 -12.67 4.74
C ALA A 243 -9.46 -13.60 3.94
N LEU A 244 -10.41 -14.26 4.61
CA LEU A 244 -11.28 -15.27 4.01
C LEU A 244 -12.58 -14.67 3.49
N ILE A 245 -13.13 -15.24 2.40
CA ILE A 245 -14.32 -14.73 1.70
C ILE A 245 -15.63 -15.38 2.17
N ASN A 246 -15.53 -16.53 2.89
CA ASN A 246 -16.69 -17.35 3.23
C ASN A 246 -16.41 -18.25 4.44
N ASP A 247 -16.02 -17.68 5.57
CA ASP A 247 -15.83 -18.40 6.83
C ASP A 247 -17.03 -18.24 7.79
N GLY A 248 -18.01 -17.42 7.39
CA GLY A 248 -19.23 -17.15 8.16
C GLY A 248 -19.00 -16.19 9.32
N GLN A 249 -17.87 -15.50 9.39
CA GLN A 249 -17.55 -14.54 10.43
C GLN A 249 -17.62 -13.11 9.88
N VAL A 250 -18.21 -12.21 10.65
CA VAL A 250 -18.27 -10.78 10.32
C VAL A 250 -17.39 -10.03 11.32
N PRO A 251 -16.13 -9.71 10.95
CA PRO A 251 -15.23 -9.03 11.86
C PRO A 251 -15.77 -7.63 12.20
N ARG A 252 -15.61 -7.23 13.47
CA ARG A 252 -15.86 -5.85 13.93
C ARG A 252 -14.61 -5.32 14.61
N PHE A 253 -13.99 -4.31 14.05
CA PHE A 253 -12.79 -3.65 14.59
C PHE A 253 -12.83 -2.13 14.38
#